data_1c62751078b896de45982be2775fb237
#
_entry.id   1c62751078b896de45982be2775fb237
#
_cell.length_a   1.000
_cell.length_b   1.000
_cell.length_c   1.000
_cell.angle_alpha   90.00
_cell.angle_beta   90.00
_cell.angle_gamma   90.00
#
_symmetry.space_group_name_H-M   'P 1'
#
loop_
_entity.id
_entity.type
_entity.pdbx_description
1 polymer ?
#
loop_
_entity_poly.entity_id
_entity_poly.type
_entity_poly.pdbx_seq_one_letter_code
_entity_poly.pdbx_strand_id
1 'polypeptide(L)'
;MEIIKIRLTDLEQNKGQVAGLPSNPRQWGKGELDNLVKSIKETPELLEARGLIVWPYVGKYIILGGNMRFSALREMNAVDAPCYVLPEDTPMEKLREIVIKDNGAFGSWDYDMLANEWDDLPLSDWGLPAWAVPTAAVNPESFFEEVDKINAEKLAPQDIKIEVLIPEEEADLEQEVREAVRAALSGYDNVSIR
;
A
#
# COMPACT_ATOMS: atom_id res chain seq x y z
N MET A 1 10.00 29.85 -10.56
CA MET A 1 10.69 28.54 -10.46
C MET A 1 10.07 27.66 -11.54
N GLU A 2 10.90 27.01 -12.33
CA GLU A 2 10.49 26.35 -13.57
C GLU A 2 10.60 24.83 -13.42
N ILE A 3 9.65 24.09 -14.01
CA ILE A 3 9.74 22.64 -14.13
C ILE A 3 10.63 22.33 -15.33
N ILE A 4 11.67 21.55 -15.14
CA ILE A 4 12.61 21.13 -16.18
C ILE A 4 12.56 19.62 -16.38
N LYS A 5 12.90 19.14 -17.58
CA LYS A 5 13.02 17.70 -17.85
C LYS A 5 14.41 17.20 -17.46
N ILE A 6 14.45 16.16 -16.61
CA ILE A 6 15.70 15.52 -16.16
C ILE A 6 15.65 14.05 -16.60
N ARG A 7 16.78 13.53 -17.11
CA ARG A 7 16.86 12.12 -17.49
C ARG A 7 16.62 11.21 -16.28
N LEU A 8 15.91 10.12 -16.48
CA LEU A 8 15.67 9.14 -15.42
C LEU A 8 16.97 8.54 -14.86
N THR A 9 18.04 8.48 -15.68
CA THR A 9 19.38 8.04 -15.25
C THR A 9 20.05 8.95 -14.26
N ASP A 10 19.65 10.22 -14.21
CA ASP A 10 20.23 11.24 -13.33
C ASP A 10 19.40 11.42 -12.04
N LEU A 11 18.26 10.68 -11.93
CA LEU A 11 17.36 10.69 -10.79
C LEU A 11 17.60 9.47 -9.90
N GLU A 12 17.58 9.66 -8.59
CA GLU A 12 17.68 8.59 -7.60
C GLU A 12 16.58 8.70 -6.55
N GLN A 13 15.95 7.56 -6.23
CA GLN A 13 15.02 7.50 -5.12
C GLN A 13 15.75 7.73 -3.79
N ASN A 14 15.10 8.42 -2.87
CA ASN A 14 15.61 8.56 -1.51
C ASN A 14 15.51 7.23 -0.75
N LYS A 15 16.64 6.55 -0.61
CA LYS A 15 16.81 5.28 0.13
C LYS A 15 17.55 5.46 1.46
N GLY A 16 17.72 6.71 1.91
CA GLY A 16 18.50 7.04 3.10
C GLY A 16 19.99 7.22 2.85
N GLN A 17 20.41 7.36 1.58
CA GLN A 17 21.81 7.58 1.19
C GLN A 17 22.35 8.98 1.54
N VAL A 18 21.47 9.92 1.88
CA VAL A 18 21.83 11.29 2.25
C VAL A 18 21.87 11.39 3.78
N ALA A 19 23.01 11.80 4.33
CA ALA A 19 23.16 11.99 5.77
C ALA A 19 22.14 13.00 6.31
N GLY A 20 21.36 12.60 7.32
CA GLY A 20 20.32 13.41 7.92
C GLY A 20 18.96 13.39 7.20
N LEU A 21 18.85 12.77 6.03
CA LEU A 21 17.59 12.56 5.32
C LEU A 21 17.18 11.07 5.38
N PRO A 22 16.20 10.69 6.20
CA PRO A 22 15.69 9.32 6.22
C PRO A 22 15.13 8.90 4.86
N SER A 23 15.09 7.59 4.61
CA SER A 23 14.46 7.05 3.40
C SER A 23 12.99 7.47 3.26
N ASN A 24 12.49 7.50 2.03
CA ASN A 24 11.09 7.80 1.77
C ASN A 24 10.17 6.79 2.50
N PRO A 25 9.27 7.26 3.38
CA PRO A 25 8.42 6.36 4.18
C PRO A 25 7.24 5.79 3.39
N ARG A 26 6.89 6.35 2.22
CA ARG A 26 5.74 5.91 1.44
C ARG A 26 6.02 4.62 0.70
N GLN A 27 5.10 3.68 0.85
CA GLN A 27 5.10 2.39 0.15
C GLN A 27 3.86 2.27 -0.75
N TRP A 28 3.93 1.44 -1.75
CA TRP A 28 2.83 1.12 -2.66
C TRP A 28 2.93 -0.31 -3.15
N GLY A 29 1.78 -0.90 -3.49
CA GLY A 29 1.68 -2.22 -4.09
C GLY A 29 1.73 -2.18 -5.61
N LYS A 30 1.78 -3.36 -6.23
CA LYS A 30 1.81 -3.49 -7.69
C LYS A 30 0.56 -2.91 -8.34
N GLY A 31 -0.62 -3.20 -7.81
CA GLY A 31 -1.88 -2.69 -8.37
C GLY A 31 -1.98 -1.17 -8.40
N GLU A 32 -1.49 -0.49 -7.35
CA GLU A 32 -1.44 0.97 -7.32
C GLU A 32 -0.48 1.53 -8.37
N LEU A 33 0.67 0.85 -8.58
CA LEU A 33 1.63 1.25 -9.61
C LEU A 33 1.05 1.05 -11.02
N ASP A 34 0.40 -0.07 -11.29
CA ASP A 34 -0.25 -0.37 -12.57
C ASP A 34 -1.33 0.68 -12.90
N ASN A 35 -2.16 1.04 -11.92
CA ASN A 35 -3.16 2.10 -12.03
C ASN A 35 -2.51 3.47 -12.36
N LEU A 36 -1.40 3.80 -11.70
CA LEU A 36 -0.69 5.05 -11.97
C LEU A 36 -0.08 5.04 -13.39
N VAL A 37 0.49 3.92 -13.84
CA VAL A 37 1.00 3.76 -15.21
C VAL A 37 -0.12 3.97 -16.23
N LYS A 38 -1.30 3.38 -16.00
CA LYS A 38 -2.50 3.57 -16.83
C LYS A 38 -2.90 5.05 -16.86
N SER A 39 -3.02 5.68 -15.70
CA SER A 39 -3.38 7.09 -15.56
C SER A 39 -2.42 8.03 -16.29
N ILE A 40 -1.10 7.81 -16.20
CA ILE A 40 -0.11 8.63 -16.92
C ILE A 40 -0.23 8.44 -18.43
N LYS A 41 -0.53 7.22 -18.91
CA LYS A 41 -0.73 6.97 -20.34
C LYS A 41 -1.98 7.63 -20.90
N GLU A 42 -3.06 7.62 -20.14
CA GLU A 42 -4.36 8.17 -20.53
C GLU A 42 -4.41 9.69 -20.40
N THR A 43 -3.72 10.25 -19.40
CA THR A 43 -3.75 11.70 -19.10
C THR A 43 -2.32 12.19 -18.79
N PRO A 44 -1.43 12.27 -19.79
CA PRO A 44 -0.04 12.66 -19.58
C PRO A 44 0.11 14.10 -19.04
N GLU A 45 -0.87 14.95 -19.24
CA GLU A 45 -0.90 16.32 -18.72
C GLU A 45 -0.84 16.37 -17.19
N LEU A 46 -1.36 15.35 -16.49
CA LEU A 46 -1.27 15.27 -15.04
C LEU A 46 0.18 15.05 -14.56
N LEU A 47 1.00 14.36 -15.35
CA LEU A 47 2.41 14.22 -15.04
C LEU A 47 3.16 15.53 -15.18
N GLU A 48 2.89 16.30 -16.26
CA GLU A 48 3.48 17.62 -16.47
C GLU A 48 3.05 18.61 -15.37
N ALA A 49 1.78 18.57 -14.97
CA ALA A 49 1.27 19.42 -13.90
C ALA A 49 1.79 19.04 -12.49
N ARG A 50 2.15 17.78 -12.29
CA ARG A 50 2.62 17.22 -11.00
C ARG A 50 3.97 16.55 -11.16
N GLY A 51 4.99 17.29 -11.60
CA GLY A 51 6.36 16.82 -11.75
C GLY A 51 6.94 16.24 -10.44
N LEU A 52 8.12 15.65 -10.55
CA LEU A 52 8.85 15.15 -9.38
C LEU A 52 9.45 16.33 -8.62
N ILE A 53 9.55 16.25 -7.30
CA ILE A 53 10.31 17.20 -6.48
C ILE A 53 11.67 16.59 -6.22
N VAL A 54 12.73 17.27 -6.66
CA VAL A 54 14.08 16.72 -6.61
C VAL A 54 15.06 17.73 -6.01
N TRP A 55 16.13 17.22 -5.42
CA TRP A 55 17.22 18.01 -4.83
C TRP A 55 18.57 17.54 -5.35
N PRO A 56 19.47 18.46 -5.78
CA PRO A 56 20.80 18.11 -6.28
C PRO A 56 21.67 17.49 -5.17
N TYR A 57 22.30 16.37 -5.47
CA TYR A 57 23.20 15.69 -4.55
C TYR A 57 24.25 14.85 -5.30
N VAL A 58 25.52 15.16 -5.13
CA VAL A 58 26.68 14.41 -5.68
C VAL A 58 26.52 14.07 -7.17
N GLY A 59 26.23 15.09 -8.00
CA GLY A 59 26.08 14.94 -9.46
C GLY A 59 24.82 14.21 -9.93
N LYS A 60 23.89 13.95 -9.02
CA LYS A 60 22.56 13.36 -9.26
C LYS A 60 21.48 14.23 -8.64
N TYR A 61 20.23 13.78 -8.76
CA TYR A 61 19.08 14.40 -8.12
C TYR A 61 18.34 13.37 -7.26
N ILE A 62 18.22 13.66 -5.97
CA ILE A 62 17.47 12.84 -5.03
C ILE A 62 15.98 13.21 -5.11
N ILE A 63 15.12 12.22 -5.31
CA ILE A 63 13.68 12.39 -5.38
C ILE A 63 13.13 12.50 -3.96
N LEU A 64 12.58 13.65 -3.63
CA LEU A 64 11.90 13.92 -2.36
C LEU A 64 10.41 13.64 -2.46
N GLY A 65 9.78 14.00 -3.60
CA GLY A 65 8.39 13.79 -3.91
C GLY A 65 8.17 13.16 -5.27
N GLY A 66 7.12 12.32 -5.40
CA GLY A 66 6.80 11.64 -6.65
C GLY A 66 7.55 10.33 -6.90
N ASN A 67 8.05 9.65 -5.87
CA ASN A 67 8.78 8.38 -6.00
C ASN A 67 7.98 7.29 -6.74
N MET A 68 6.66 7.21 -6.55
CA MET A 68 5.80 6.28 -7.28
C MET A 68 5.69 6.65 -8.77
N ARG A 69 5.58 7.96 -9.10
CA ARG A 69 5.62 8.46 -10.48
C ARG A 69 6.93 8.12 -11.18
N PHE A 70 8.05 8.26 -10.48
CA PHE A 70 9.35 7.82 -11.00
C PHE A 70 9.37 6.32 -11.31
N SER A 71 8.81 5.48 -10.42
CA SER A 71 8.71 4.03 -10.66
C SER A 71 7.83 3.72 -11.87
N ALA A 72 6.70 4.41 -12.04
CA ALA A 72 5.84 4.27 -13.20
C ALA A 72 6.55 4.67 -14.50
N LEU A 73 7.26 5.80 -14.50
CA LEU A 73 8.05 6.24 -15.66
C LEU A 73 9.16 5.25 -16.04
N ARG A 74 9.81 4.62 -15.07
CA ARG A 74 10.79 3.55 -15.33
C ARG A 74 10.14 2.34 -15.99
N GLU A 75 8.96 1.92 -15.51
CA GLU A 75 8.22 0.80 -16.10
C GLU A 75 7.76 1.10 -17.53
N MET A 76 7.43 2.36 -17.80
CA MET A 76 7.09 2.86 -19.14
C MET A 76 8.30 3.04 -20.07
N ASN A 77 9.53 2.82 -19.58
CA ASN A 77 10.79 3.11 -20.29
C ASN A 77 10.90 4.57 -20.75
N ALA A 78 10.37 5.50 -19.97
CA ALA A 78 10.51 6.92 -20.26
C ALA A 78 11.98 7.36 -20.19
N VAL A 79 12.37 8.35 -21.00
CA VAL A 79 13.74 8.86 -21.06
C VAL A 79 13.99 9.89 -19.96
N ASP A 80 13.01 10.74 -19.73
CA ASP A 80 13.08 11.87 -18.79
C ASP A 80 11.79 11.99 -17.98
N ALA A 81 11.85 12.85 -16.95
CA ALA A 81 10.71 13.22 -16.13
C ALA A 81 10.66 14.74 -15.93
N PRO A 82 9.46 15.35 -15.87
CA PRO A 82 9.30 16.72 -15.43
C PRO A 82 9.66 16.83 -13.95
N CYS A 83 10.56 17.74 -13.59
CA CYS A 83 11.09 17.88 -12.25
C CYS A 83 11.09 19.34 -11.80
N TYR A 84 10.66 19.53 -10.58
CA TYR A 84 10.88 20.77 -9.83
C TYR A 84 12.17 20.61 -9.02
N VAL A 85 13.19 21.40 -9.35
CA VAL A 85 14.50 21.31 -8.71
C VAL A 85 14.58 22.30 -7.56
N LEU A 86 14.85 21.79 -6.36
CA LEU A 86 15.11 22.63 -5.20
C LEU A 86 16.52 23.21 -5.26
N PRO A 87 16.75 24.39 -4.66
CA PRO A 87 18.08 24.94 -4.50
C PRO A 87 19.03 23.97 -3.78
N GLU A 88 20.29 23.94 -4.19
CA GLU A 88 21.30 23.06 -3.59
C GLU A 88 21.53 23.34 -2.09
N ASP A 89 21.40 24.60 -1.70
CA ASP A 89 21.54 25.11 -0.32
C ASP A 89 20.28 24.93 0.53
N THR A 90 19.28 24.16 0.06
CA THR A 90 18.05 23.90 0.83
C THR A 90 18.40 23.20 2.16
N PRO A 91 17.99 23.76 3.31
CA PRO A 91 18.29 23.17 4.61
C PRO A 91 17.71 21.75 4.76
N MET A 92 18.45 20.87 5.44
CA MET A 92 18.05 19.46 5.66
C MET A 92 16.67 19.32 6.31
N GLU A 93 16.35 20.18 7.26
CA GLU A 93 15.02 20.21 7.90
C GLU A 93 13.91 20.46 6.86
N LYS A 94 14.15 21.35 5.89
CA LYS A 94 13.21 21.65 4.82
C LYS A 94 13.07 20.49 3.85
N LEU A 95 14.12 19.77 3.53
CA LEU A 95 14.07 18.55 2.73
C LEU A 95 13.19 17.48 3.41
N ARG A 96 13.40 17.26 4.71
CA ARG A 96 12.58 16.33 5.51
C ARG A 96 11.10 16.75 5.56
N GLU A 97 10.86 18.03 5.78
CA GLU A 97 9.49 18.60 5.77
C GLU A 97 8.78 18.33 4.44
N ILE A 98 9.47 18.54 3.31
CA ILE A 98 8.93 18.32 1.96
C ILE A 98 8.59 16.85 1.76
N VAL A 99 9.47 15.92 2.11
CA VAL A 99 9.21 14.47 2.00
C VAL A 99 7.92 14.08 2.72
N ILE A 100 7.69 14.59 3.92
CA ILE A 100 6.49 14.26 4.69
C ILE A 100 5.24 14.96 4.12
N LYS A 101 5.34 16.24 3.80
CA LYS A 101 4.19 17.03 3.30
C LYS A 101 3.72 16.59 1.92
N ASP A 102 4.63 16.21 1.01
CA ASP A 102 4.26 15.68 -0.32
C ASP A 102 3.53 14.33 -0.20
N ASN A 103 3.80 13.56 0.85
CA ASN A 103 3.12 12.30 1.12
C ASN A 103 1.86 12.44 1.99
N GLY A 104 1.60 13.61 2.54
CA GLY A 104 0.41 13.90 3.34
C GLY A 104 -0.85 13.97 2.47
N ALA A 105 -1.89 13.22 2.84
CA ALA A 105 -3.20 13.35 2.22
C ALA A 105 -3.99 14.44 2.96
N PHE A 106 -4.30 15.53 2.27
CA PHE A 106 -5.11 16.62 2.80
C PHE A 106 -6.51 16.56 2.19
N GLY A 107 -7.53 16.64 3.03
CA GLY A 107 -8.94 16.58 2.64
C GLY A 107 -9.51 15.17 2.64
N SER A 108 -10.80 15.09 2.40
CA SER A 108 -11.56 13.85 2.27
C SER A 108 -12.47 13.96 1.04
N TRP A 109 -12.85 12.81 0.52
CA TRP A 109 -13.84 12.73 -0.55
C TRP A 109 -15.25 12.81 0.03
N ASP A 110 -16.12 13.55 -0.64
CA ASP A 110 -17.56 13.44 -0.44
C ASP A 110 -18.06 12.26 -1.28
N TYR A 111 -18.25 11.12 -0.61
CA TYR A 111 -18.64 9.90 -1.28
C TYR A 111 -20.08 9.91 -1.79
N ASP A 112 -20.96 10.68 -1.14
CA ASP A 112 -22.34 10.84 -1.61
C ASP A 112 -22.36 11.64 -2.92
N MET A 113 -21.56 12.69 -3.01
CA MET A 113 -21.39 13.45 -4.26
C MET A 113 -20.78 12.57 -5.36
N LEU A 114 -19.74 11.81 -5.06
CA LEU A 114 -19.11 10.89 -6.03
C LEU A 114 -20.11 9.86 -6.56
N ALA A 115 -20.99 9.36 -5.69
CA ALA A 115 -22.00 8.36 -6.05
C ALA A 115 -23.15 8.91 -6.89
N ASN A 116 -23.50 10.18 -6.73
CA ASN A 116 -24.71 10.73 -7.34
C ASN A 116 -24.42 11.65 -8.53
N GLU A 117 -23.22 12.25 -8.59
CA GLU A 117 -22.87 13.24 -9.61
C GLU A 117 -21.70 12.79 -10.51
N TRP A 118 -20.98 11.72 -10.14
CA TRP A 118 -19.79 11.20 -10.83
C TRP A 118 -19.86 9.70 -11.07
N ASP A 119 -21.05 9.12 -10.99
CA ASP A 119 -21.31 7.66 -11.08
C ASP A 119 -21.14 7.09 -12.50
N ASP A 120 -21.15 7.96 -13.53
CA ASP A 120 -20.89 7.64 -14.93
C ASP A 120 -19.39 7.44 -15.25
N LEU A 121 -18.51 7.73 -14.29
CA LEU A 121 -17.06 7.65 -14.47
C LEU A 121 -16.45 6.37 -13.85
N PRO A 122 -15.38 5.84 -14.44
CA PRO A 122 -14.73 4.63 -13.92
C PRO A 122 -13.81 4.96 -12.72
N LEU A 123 -14.39 5.47 -11.64
CA LEU A 123 -13.66 5.99 -10.48
C LEU A 123 -12.76 4.95 -9.82
N SER A 124 -13.18 3.67 -9.79
CA SER A 124 -12.36 2.57 -9.28
C SER A 124 -11.11 2.34 -10.13
N ASP A 125 -11.22 2.45 -11.46
CA ASP A 125 -10.08 2.35 -12.37
C ASP A 125 -9.08 3.48 -12.19
N TRP A 126 -9.55 4.63 -11.71
CA TRP A 126 -8.73 5.80 -11.41
C TRP A 126 -8.13 5.81 -10.01
N GLY A 127 -8.35 4.73 -9.24
CA GLY A 127 -7.72 4.50 -7.96
C GLY A 127 -8.55 4.91 -6.74
N LEU A 128 -9.82 5.27 -6.92
CA LEU A 128 -10.73 5.37 -5.78
C LEU A 128 -11.13 3.95 -5.33
N PRO A 129 -11.25 3.70 -4.02
CA PRO A 129 -11.68 2.38 -3.54
C PRO A 129 -13.07 2.02 -4.06
N ALA A 130 -13.25 0.80 -4.54
CA ALA A 130 -14.54 0.33 -5.10
C ALA A 130 -15.73 0.46 -4.11
N TRP A 131 -15.46 0.37 -2.80
CA TRP A 131 -16.47 0.57 -1.76
C TRP A 131 -16.87 2.05 -1.56
N ALA A 132 -16.05 2.97 -2.05
CA ALA A 132 -16.32 4.40 -1.98
C ALA A 132 -17.21 4.89 -3.13
N VAL A 133 -17.40 4.04 -4.13
CA VAL A 133 -18.31 4.30 -5.25
C VAL A 133 -19.51 3.38 -5.07
N PRO A 134 -20.66 3.89 -4.62
CA PRO A 134 -21.88 3.08 -4.61
C PRO A 134 -22.12 2.60 -6.03
N THR A 135 -21.96 1.31 -6.26
CA THR A 135 -22.45 0.71 -7.50
C THR A 135 -23.97 0.93 -7.54
N ALA A 136 -24.42 1.64 -8.55
CA ALA A 136 -25.84 1.74 -8.82
C ALA A 136 -26.47 0.33 -8.74
N ALA A 137 -27.43 0.17 -7.80
CA ALA A 137 -28.09 -1.07 -7.50
C ALA A 137 -27.26 -2.18 -6.81
N VAL A 138 -26.71 -1.92 -5.64
CA VAL A 138 -26.62 -3.00 -4.66
C VAL A 138 -28.05 -3.24 -4.19
N ASN A 139 -28.66 -4.34 -4.67
CA ASN A 139 -29.91 -4.78 -4.09
C ASN A 139 -29.66 -4.99 -2.58
N PRO A 140 -30.34 -4.24 -1.68
CA PRO A 140 -30.08 -4.35 -0.24
C PRO A 140 -30.18 -5.80 0.26
N GLU A 141 -31.07 -6.60 -0.33
CA GLU A 141 -31.23 -8.00 0.02
C GLU A 141 -30.01 -8.83 -0.31
N SER A 142 -29.36 -8.62 -1.47
CA SER A 142 -28.14 -9.35 -1.83
C SER A 142 -26.92 -8.90 -0.99
N PHE A 143 -26.89 -7.65 -0.56
CA PHE A 143 -25.84 -7.15 0.34
C PHE A 143 -25.95 -7.80 1.72
N PHE A 144 -27.15 -7.90 2.29
CA PHE A 144 -27.34 -8.57 3.57
C PHE A 144 -27.05 -10.07 3.49
N GLU A 145 -27.42 -10.75 2.38
CA GLU A 145 -27.06 -12.15 2.16
C GLU A 145 -25.52 -12.37 2.09
N GLU A 146 -24.80 -11.45 1.49
CA GLU A 146 -23.33 -11.55 1.37
C GLU A 146 -22.64 -11.24 2.70
N VAL A 147 -23.13 -10.25 3.47
CA VAL A 147 -22.68 -9.95 4.83
C VAL A 147 -22.97 -11.12 5.77
N ASP A 148 -24.14 -11.76 5.66
CA ASP A 148 -24.49 -12.92 6.46
C ASP A 148 -23.60 -14.13 6.13
N LYS A 149 -23.24 -14.35 4.85
CA LYS A 149 -22.28 -15.39 4.45
C LYS A 149 -20.88 -15.12 5.03
N ILE A 150 -20.38 -13.88 4.92
CA ILE A 150 -19.07 -13.48 5.45
C ILE A 150 -19.04 -13.63 6.98
N ASN A 151 -20.13 -13.27 7.66
CA ASN A 151 -20.24 -13.42 9.11
C ASN A 151 -20.38 -14.90 9.51
N ALA A 152 -21.09 -15.71 8.75
CA ALA A 152 -21.19 -17.13 8.98
C ALA A 152 -19.85 -17.85 8.78
N GLU A 153 -19.04 -17.47 7.76
CA GLU A 153 -17.69 -17.99 7.56
C GLU A 153 -16.71 -17.55 8.65
N LYS A 154 -16.83 -16.31 9.16
CA LYS A 154 -15.99 -15.81 10.25
C LYS A 154 -16.39 -16.35 11.62
N LEU A 155 -17.66 -16.70 11.81
CA LEU A 155 -18.21 -17.28 13.03
C LEU A 155 -18.20 -18.81 13.01
N ALA A 156 -17.88 -19.44 11.87
CA ALA A 156 -17.65 -20.88 11.84
C ALA A 156 -16.50 -21.21 12.80
N PRO A 157 -16.68 -22.13 13.74
CA PRO A 157 -15.63 -22.51 14.67
C PRO A 157 -14.42 -22.99 13.86
N GLN A 158 -13.34 -22.23 13.91
CA GLN A 158 -12.07 -22.65 13.31
C GLN A 158 -11.42 -23.65 14.26
N ASP A 159 -11.15 -24.84 13.75
CA ASP A 159 -10.39 -25.84 14.50
C ASP A 159 -8.97 -25.26 14.77
N ILE A 160 -8.64 -25.06 16.02
CA ILE A 160 -7.28 -24.70 16.44
C ILE A 160 -6.48 -25.99 16.60
N LYS A 161 -5.51 -26.20 15.73
CA LYS A 161 -4.56 -27.31 15.84
C LYS A 161 -3.39 -26.89 16.72
N ILE A 162 -3.19 -27.60 17.82
CA ILE A 162 -1.99 -27.49 18.65
C ILE A 162 -1.14 -28.73 18.43
N GLU A 163 0.10 -28.54 18.04
CA GLU A 163 1.07 -29.61 17.80
C GLU A 163 2.08 -29.65 18.97
N VAL A 164 2.15 -30.78 19.64
CA VAL A 164 3.14 -31.02 20.70
C VAL A 164 4.24 -31.88 20.10
N LEU A 165 5.45 -31.33 20.01
CA LEU A 165 6.62 -32.04 19.48
C LEU A 165 7.41 -32.65 20.66
N ILE A 166 7.60 -33.95 20.63
CA ILE A 166 8.43 -34.70 21.58
C ILE A 166 9.73 -35.08 20.85
N PRO A 167 10.90 -34.69 21.35
CA PRO A 167 12.18 -35.14 20.76
C PRO A 167 12.30 -36.68 20.70
N GLU A 168 12.95 -37.21 19.68
CA GLU A 168 13.15 -38.68 19.54
C GLU A 168 13.85 -39.31 20.76
N GLU A 169 14.68 -38.55 21.45
CA GLU A 169 15.40 -38.97 22.67
C GLU A 169 14.47 -39.16 23.88
N GLU A 170 13.26 -38.60 23.82
CA GLU A 170 12.24 -38.64 24.87
C GLU A 170 10.93 -39.33 24.41
N ALA A 171 11.02 -40.18 23.38
CA ALA A 171 9.87 -40.87 22.79
C ALA A 171 9.11 -41.78 23.79
N ASP A 172 9.76 -42.24 24.83
CA ASP A 172 9.16 -42.98 25.93
C ASP A 172 8.20 -42.16 26.80
N LEU A 173 8.29 -40.83 26.75
CA LEU A 173 7.36 -39.90 27.42
C LEU A 173 6.07 -39.63 26.62
N GLU A 174 5.94 -40.14 25.39
CA GLU A 174 4.76 -39.85 24.54
C GLU A 174 3.44 -40.21 25.24
N GLN A 175 3.39 -41.35 25.90
CA GLN A 175 2.20 -41.85 26.59
C GLN A 175 1.83 -40.92 27.78
N GLU A 176 2.81 -40.51 28.54
CA GLU A 176 2.63 -39.64 29.71
C GLU A 176 2.17 -38.25 29.28
N VAL A 177 2.76 -37.67 28.20
CA VAL A 177 2.36 -36.40 27.63
C VAL A 177 0.92 -36.44 27.09
N ARG A 178 0.55 -37.54 26.39
CA ARG A 178 -0.82 -37.74 25.90
C ARG A 178 -1.84 -37.78 27.04
N GLU A 179 -1.51 -38.47 28.12
CA GLU A 179 -2.41 -38.56 29.30
C GLU A 179 -2.54 -37.21 30.02
N ALA A 180 -1.43 -36.49 30.17
CA ALA A 180 -1.44 -35.14 30.74
C ALA A 180 -2.27 -34.15 29.92
N VAL A 181 -2.13 -34.17 28.60
CA VAL A 181 -2.91 -33.34 27.67
C VAL A 181 -4.40 -33.70 27.73
N ARG A 182 -4.75 -35.01 27.78
CA ARG A 182 -6.13 -35.47 27.96
C ARG A 182 -6.73 -35.00 29.28
N ALA A 183 -5.97 -35.09 30.36
CA ALA A 183 -6.42 -34.65 31.67
C ALA A 183 -6.67 -33.13 31.69
N ALA A 184 -5.76 -32.38 31.11
CA ALA A 184 -5.91 -30.90 31.01
C ALA A 184 -7.11 -30.47 30.18
N LEU A 185 -7.49 -31.26 29.17
CA LEU A 185 -8.59 -30.94 28.25
C LEU A 185 -9.92 -31.62 28.63
N SER A 186 -9.98 -32.37 29.73
CA SER A 186 -11.19 -33.11 30.14
C SER A 186 -12.40 -32.25 30.46
N GLY A 187 -12.23 -30.95 30.62
CA GLY A 187 -13.33 -29.99 30.86
C GLY A 187 -13.89 -29.31 29.60
N TYR A 188 -13.42 -29.70 28.39
CA TYR A 188 -13.82 -29.06 27.13
C TYR A 188 -14.52 -30.06 26.20
N ASP A 189 -15.80 -29.82 25.90
CA ASP A 189 -16.68 -30.79 25.18
C ASP A 189 -16.34 -31.04 23.70
N ASN A 190 -15.55 -30.18 23.07
CA ASN A 190 -15.29 -30.22 21.62
C ASN A 190 -13.78 -30.32 21.27
N VAL A 191 -12.98 -30.96 22.11
CA VAL A 191 -11.54 -31.14 21.86
C VAL A 191 -11.23 -32.63 21.60
N SER A 192 -10.54 -32.90 20.50
CA SER A 192 -10.07 -34.25 20.18
C SER A 192 -8.55 -34.27 20.05
N ILE A 193 -7.93 -35.34 20.61
CA ILE A 193 -6.49 -35.60 20.49
C ILE A 193 -6.34 -36.69 19.42
N ARG A 194 -5.59 -36.39 18.35
CA ARG A 194 -5.26 -37.35 17.30
C ARG A 194 -3.80 -37.75 17.37
#